data_4eca009b6bf828d4eec930001df644f5
#
_entry.id   4eca009b6bf828d4eec930001df644f5
#
_cell.length_a   1.000
_cell.length_b   1.000
_cell.length_c   1.000
_cell.angle_alpha   90.00
_cell.angle_beta   90.00
_cell.angle_gamma   90.00
#
_symmetry.space_group_name_H-M   'P 1'
#
loop_
_entity.id
_entity.type
_entity.pdbx_description
1 polymer ?
#
loop_
_entity_poly.entity_id
_entity_poly.type
_entity_poly.pdbx_seq_one_letter_code
_entity_poly.pdbx_strand_id
1 'polypeptide(L)'
;MKKLGLFFALVLSFSLILSACAPAAVEPQGTFRVAVVMPSAINDLAFSQSMYDGLLRVQEEMGGPDSFEIVYSENMFVVDDAAAALRDYASQGFDLVIAHGSQYGSSIQEIAPDFPETSFAWGTTVDTFGEPNIFAYEAASQEGGYVNGVLAATLSTSKIVGVIGPIETGDAKLYVDGFKAGVLATDPTFTVSVAYTGSFSDTALASETATTHIAAGADVLTGTAQMVVGAIGKAEENGVLWFGTQSNQTSLAPTVVVASQVYHWEVVLTEMIDLIQAGTMGGQSFVANLENGGEVIEFNADYALPAEAQALGDATVQGIIDGSITITLP
;
A
#
# COMPACT_ATOMS: atom_id res chain seq x y z
N MET A 1 2.16 54.42 58.64
CA MET A 1 1.06 53.88 57.81
C MET A 1 1.32 53.95 56.29
N LYS A 2 2.16 54.89 55.76
CA LYS A 2 2.42 55.00 54.31
C LYS A 2 3.41 53.91 53.73
N LYS A 3 4.25 53.27 54.58
CA LYS A 3 5.21 52.22 54.13
C LYS A 3 4.60 50.81 54.02
N LEU A 4 3.48 50.55 54.71
CA LEU A 4 2.80 49.22 54.67
C LEU A 4 1.96 49.05 53.41
N GLY A 5 1.42 50.13 52.84
CA GLY A 5 0.62 50.12 51.61
C GLY A 5 1.47 49.86 50.37
N LEU A 6 2.73 50.30 50.37
CA LEU A 6 3.63 50.08 49.20
C LEU A 6 4.13 48.64 49.12
N PHE A 7 4.28 47.97 50.26
CA PHE A 7 4.67 46.55 50.30
C PHE A 7 3.53 45.61 49.82
N PHE A 8 2.28 45.95 50.14
CA PHE A 8 1.11 45.21 49.69
C PHE A 8 0.84 45.35 48.17
N ALA A 9 1.10 46.55 47.61
CA ALA A 9 0.96 46.81 46.18
C ALA A 9 2.05 46.06 45.36
N LEU A 10 3.27 45.92 45.90
CA LEU A 10 4.38 45.23 45.24
C LEU A 10 4.18 43.71 45.24
N VAL A 11 3.59 43.14 46.31
CA VAL A 11 3.29 41.70 46.41
C VAL A 11 2.12 41.32 45.48
N LEU A 12 1.13 42.21 45.32
CA LEU A 12 0.00 41.95 44.40
C LEU A 12 0.43 42.02 42.92
N SER A 13 1.38 42.90 42.58
CA SER A 13 1.90 43.01 41.21
C SER A 13 2.81 41.79 40.81
N PHE A 14 3.50 41.19 41.80
CA PHE A 14 4.36 40.01 41.53
C PHE A 14 3.53 38.73 41.40
N SER A 15 2.36 38.63 42.01
CA SER A 15 1.43 37.50 41.88
C SER A 15 0.73 37.43 40.52
N LEU A 16 0.62 38.55 39.79
CA LEU A 16 0.01 38.60 38.46
C LEU A 16 0.97 38.21 37.33
N ILE A 17 2.30 38.21 37.55
CA ILE A 17 3.29 37.88 36.54
C ILE A 17 3.57 36.34 36.50
N LEU A 18 3.25 35.61 37.58
CA LEU A 18 3.44 34.14 37.61
C LEU A 18 2.28 33.35 36.96
N SER A 19 1.19 33.98 36.59
CA SER A 19 0.07 33.30 35.89
C SER A 19 0.21 33.22 34.37
N ALA A 20 1.28 33.78 33.77
CA ALA A 20 1.43 33.86 32.31
C ALA A 20 2.21 32.74 31.67
N CYS A 21 2.64 31.74 32.44
CA CYS A 21 3.36 30.57 31.93
C CYS A 21 2.74 29.23 32.34
N ALA A 22 1.40 29.16 32.35
CA ALA A 22 0.79 27.84 32.23
C ALA A 22 0.96 27.40 30.76
N PRO A 23 1.52 26.22 30.47
CA PRO A 23 1.44 25.69 29.12
C PRO A 23 -0.05 25.70 28.73
N ALA A 24 -0.32 26.22 27.53
CA ALA A 24 -1.66 26.10 26.96
C ALA A 24 -2.06 24.62 27.09
N ALA A 25 -3.19 24.37 27.74
CA ALA A 25 -3.76 23.04 27.73
C ALA A 25 -3.93 22.69 26.24
N VAL A 26 -3.26 21.65 25.78
CA VAL A 26 -3.52 21.06 24.46
C VAL A 26 -4.98 20.65 24.54
N GLU A 27 -5.85 21.36 23.82
CA GLU A 27 -7.25 20.92 23.64
C GLU A 27 -7.15 19.47 23.14
N PRO A 28 -7.95 18.54 23.69
CA PRO A 28 -7.97 17.19 23.15
C PRO A 28 -8.30 17.32 21.66
N GLN A 29 -7.38 16.93 20.81
CA GLN A 29 -7.67 16.80 19.38
C GLN A 29 -8.88 15.87 19.28
N GLY A 30 -9.90 16.29 18.53
CA GLY A 30 -11.06 15.44 18.26
C GLY A 30 -10.60 14.13 17.61
N THR A 31 -11.46 13.12 17.61
CA THR A 31 -11.21 11.87 16.90
C THR A 31 -10.93 12.16 15.42
N PHE A 32 -9.78 11.73 14.89
CA PHE A 32 -9.48 11.83 13.47
C PHE A 32 -10.29 10.76 12.71
N ARG A 33 -11.03 11.18 11.69
CA ARG A 33 -12.00 10.31 11.00
C ARG A 33 -11.55 10.02 9.58
N VAL A 34 -11.31 8.73 9.28
CA VAL A 34 -10.92 8.27 7.95
C VAL A 34 -12.02 7.39 7.35
N ALA A 35 -12.36 7.66 6.10
CA ALA A 35 -13.17 6.77 5.29
C ALA A 35 -12.36 6.23 4.11
N VAL A 36 -12.50 4.94 3.79
CA VAL A 36 -11.83 4.33 2.64
C VAL A 36 -12.82 3.57 1.76
N VAL A 37 -12.74 3.81 0.45
CA VAL A 37 -13.48 3.10 -0.60
C VAL A 37 -12.52 2.18 -1.33
N MET A 38 -12.82 0.88 -1.33
CA MET A 38 -11.95 -0.18 -1.83
C MET A 38 -12.68 -1.09 -2.84
N PRO A 39 -11.98 -1.57 -3.88
CA PRO A 39 -12.61 -2.40 -4.91
C PRO A 39 -13.01 -3.79 -4.43
N SER A 40 -12.30 -4.36 -3.46
CA SER A 40 -12.50 -5.72 -2.97
C SER A 40 -12.72 -5.74 -1.45
N ALA A 41 -12.83 -6.93 -0.87
CA ALA A 41 -13.06 -7.14 0.55
C ALA A 41 -11.80 -6.86 1.39
N ILE A 42 -11.99 -6.46 2.65
CA ILE A 42 -10.90 -6.21 3.61
C ILE A 42 -10.08 -7.46 3.99
N ASN A 43 -10.45 -8.62 3.49
CA ASN A 43 -9.81 -9.91 3.74
C ASN A 43 -9.49 -10.65 2.43
N ASP A 44 -9.19 -9.91 1.36
CA ASP A 44 -8.91 -10.44 0.03
C ASP A 44 -7.50 -11.03 -0.15
N LEU A 45 -6.65 -10.98 0.89
CA LEU A 45 -5.24 -11.36 0.88
C LEU A 45 -4.45 -10.70 -0.27
N ALA A 46 -4.84 -9.46 -0.59
CA ALA A 46 -4.28 -8.67 -1.68
C ALA A 46 -4.39 -7.16 -1.38
N PHE A 47 -4.84 -6.38 -2.38
CA PHE A 47 -4.78 -4.93 -2.43
C PHE A 47 -5.65 -4.23 -1.36
N SER A 48 -6.93 -4.64 -1.23
CA SER A 48 -7.84 -3.99 -0.27
C SER A 48 -7.48 -4.33 1.18
N GLN A 49 -7.10 -5.58 1.45
CA GLN A 49 -6.65 -5.98 2.77
C GLN A 49 -5.40 -5.21 3.19
N SER A 50 -4.40 -5.04 2.30
CA SER A 50 -3.16 -4.33 2.66
C SER A 50 -3.44 -2.90 3.12
N MET A 51 -4.40 -2.20 2.50
CA MET A 51 -4.82 -0.86 2.92
C MET A 51 -5.53 -0.89 4.27
N TYR A 52 -6.45 -1.84 4.47
CA TYR A 52 -7.18 -1.95 5.73
C TYR A 52 -6.24 -2.29 6.90
N ASP A 53 -5.29 -3.20 6.68
CA ASP A 53 -4.25 -3.54 7.67
C ASP A 53 -3.36 -2.33 7.99
N GLY A 54 -2.99 -1.51 6.99
CA GLY A 54 -2.28 -0.26 7.19
C GLY A 54 -3.07 0.73 8.05
N LEU A 55 -4.36 0.91 7.77
CA LEU A 55 -5.24 1.76 8.58
C LEU A 55 -5.36 1.28 10.03
N LEU A 56 -5.41 -0.04 10.26
CA LEU A 56 -5.44 -0.62 11.61
C LEU A 56 -4.14 -0.34 12.38
N ARG A 57 -2.97 -0.39 11.72
CA ARG A 57 -1.69 -0.03 12.34
C ARG A 57 -1.65 1.44 12.72
N VAL A 58 -2.08 2.34 11.82
CA VAL A 58 -2.21 3.78 12.12
C VAL A 58 -3.16 3.99 13.31
N GLN A 59 -4.31 3.31 13.34
CA GLN A 59 -5.26 3.40 14.45
C GLN A 59 -4.62 3.00 15.79
N GLU A 60 -3.83 1.91 15.81
CA GLU A 60 -3.12 1.47 17.02
C GLU A 60 -2.10 2.52 17.46
N GLU A 61 -1.31 3.07 16.54
CA GLU A 61 -0.29 4.10 16.81
C GLU A 61 -0.92 5.41 17.31
N MET A 62 -2.10 5.78 16.83
CA MET A 62 -2.83 6.97 17.25
C MET A 62 -3.61 6.79 18.56
N GLY A 63 -3.55 5.64 19.22
CA GLY A 63 -4.17 5.39 20.51
C GLY A 63 -5.52 4.68 20.45
N GLY A 64 -5.86 4.07 19.33
CA GLY A 64 -7.02 3.21 19.16
C GLY A 64 -8.26 3.92 18.59
N PRO A 65 -9.42 3.21 18.55
CA PRO A 65 -10.62 3.67 17.84
C PRO A 65 -11.26 4.92 18.41
N ASP A 66 -10.99 5.26 19.65
CA ASP A 66 -11.51 6.52 20.26
C ASP A 66 -10.75 7.75 19.72
N SER A 67 -9.52 7.59 19.25
CA SER A 67 -8.69 8.66 18.69
C SER A 67 -8.69 8.68 17.17
N PHE A 68 -8.93 7.53 16.54
CA PHE A 68 -8.87 7.33 15.08
C PHE A 68 -10.02 6.43 14.62
N GLU A 69 -11.03 7.03 14.01
CA GLU A 69 -12.21 6.32 13.48
C GLU A 69 -11.93 5.84 12.05
N ILE A 70 -12.13 4.55 11.78
CA ILE A 70 -12.05 3.97 10.44
C ILE A 70 -13.45 3.56 9.99
N VAL A 71 -13.89 4.06 8.83
CA VAL A 71 -15.10 3.60 8.13
C VAL A 71 -14.70 3.15 6.72
N TYR A 72 -15.32 2.10 6.20
CA TYR A 72 -14.96 1.60 4.89
C TYR A 72 -16.17 1.17 4.05
N SER A 73 -16.01 1.26 2.73
CA SER A 73 -16.86 0.61 1.74
C SER A 73 -16.02 -0.36 0.92
N GLU A 74 -16.37 -1.62 0.96
CA GLU A 74 -15.68 -2.71 0.24
C GLU A 74 -16.52 -3.21 -0.96
N ASN A 75 -15.88 -3.99 -1.86
CA ASN A 75 -16.50 -4.55 -3.07
C ASN A 75 -17.01 -3.49 -4.06
N MET A 76 -16.37 -2.33 -4.10
CA MET A 76 -16.75 -1.16 -4.89
C MET A 76 -16.12 -1.17 -6.30
N PHE A 77 -16.21 -2.30 -7.03
CA PHE A 77 -15.71 -2.39 -8.40
C PHE A 77 -16.45 -1.48 -9.40
N VAL A 78 -17.73 -1.16 -9.12
CA VAL A 78 -18.52 -0.24 -9.92
C VAL A 78 -18.14 1.19 -9.56
N VAL A 79 -17.57 1.92 -10.53
CA VAL A 79 -17.04 3.28 -10.29
C VAL A 79 -18.11 4.27 -9.83
N ASP A 80 -19.32 4.17 -10.35
CA ASP A 80 -20.43 5.06 -9.96
C ASP A 80 -20.85 4.84 -8.50
N ASP A 81 -20.86 3.60 -8.03
CA ASP A 81 -21.17 3.28 -6.63
C ASP A 81 -20.05 3.80 -5.70
N ALA A 82 -18.80 3.63 -6.13
CA ALA A 82 -17.65 4.18 -5.42
C ALA A 82 -17.69 5.71 -5.33
N ALA A 83 -18.02 6.40 -6.43
CA ALA A 83 -18.19 7.86 -6.47
C ALA A 83 -19.28 8.34 -5.50
N ALA A 84 -20.42 7.61 -5.43
CA ALA A 84 -21.47 7.91 -4.48
C ALA A 84 -21.01 7.77 -3.03
N ALA A 85 -20.25 6.71 -2.70
CA ALA A 85 -19.72 6.49 -1.36
C ALA A 85 -18.67 7.56 -0.99
N LEU A 86 -17.75 7.93 -1.90
CA LEU A 86 -16.75 8.98 -1.69
C LEU A 86 -17.43 10.32 -1.36
N ARG A 87 -18.47 10.70 -2.14
CA ARG A 87 -19.22 11.93 -1.92
C ARG A 87 -20.01 11.90 -0.60
N ASP A 88 -20.58 10.75 -0.24
CA ASP A 88 -21.31 10.57 1.02
C ASP A 88 -20.39 10.76 2.23
N TYR A 89 -19.21 10.13 2.24
CA TYR A 89 -18.22 10.31 3.30
C TYR A 89 -17.73 11.75 3.41
N ALA A 90 -17.42 12.40 2.29
CA ALA A 90 -17.03 13.82 2.30
C ALA A 90 -18.14 14.71 2.90
N SER A 91 -19.42 14.43 2.56
CA SER A 91 -20.57 15.19 3.11
C SER A 91 -20.77 14.97 4.60
N GLN A 92 -20.30 13.87 5.17
CA GLN A 92 -20.33 13.56 6.61
C GLN A 92 -19.17 14.22 7.38
N GLY A 93 -18.26 14.93 6.70
CA GLY A 93 -17.15 15.65 7.31
C GLY A 93 -16.06 14.72 7.86
N PHE A 94 -15.68 13.68 7.10
CA PHE A 94 -14.47 12.92 7.36
C PHE A 94 -13.24 13.79 7.09
N ASP A 95 -12.19 13.64 7.90
CA ASP A 95 -10.95 14.40 7.75
C ASP A 95 -10.17 13.93 6.50
N LEU A 96 -10.18 12.61 6.25
CA LEU A 96 -9.55 11.99 5.09
C LEU A 96 -10.50 10.98 4.44
N VAL A 97 -10.71 11.11 3.13
CA VAL A 97 -11.48 10.17 2.31
C VAL A 97 -10.56 9.54 1.27
N ILE A 98 -10.32 8.23 1.40
CA ILE A 98 -9.39 7.47 0.58
C ILE A 98 -10.13 6.77 -0.56
N ALA A 99 -9.76 7.06 -1.80
CA ALA A 99 -10.15 6.33 -3.00
C ALA A 99 -9.06 5.32 -3.36
N HIS A 100 -9.11 4.12 -2.77
CA HIS A 100 -8.09 3.07 -2.92
C HIS A 100 -8.34 2.25 -4.18
N GLY A 101 -7.92 2.76 -5.32
CA GLY A 101 -8.04 2.11 -6.63
C GLY A 101 -7.83 3.09 -7.78
N SER A 102 -6.98 2.71 -8.74
CA SER A 102 -6.63 3.54 -9.91
C SER A 102 -7.84 3.95 -10.75
N GLN A 103 -8.92 3.15 -10.74
CA GLN A 103 -10.16 3.42 -11.47
C GLN A 103 -10.98 4.59 -10.92
N TYR A 104 -10.69 5.09 -9.70
CA TYR A 104 -11.48 6.14 -9.05
C TYR A 104 -11.00 7.56 -9.36
N GLY A 105 -9.95 7.73 -10.17
CA GLY A 105 -9.32 9.03 -10.42
C GLY A 105 -10.26 10.10 -10.94
N SER A 106 -11.07 9.80 -11.97
CA SER A 106 -12.04 10.77 -12.51
C SER A 106 -13.12 11.15 -11.48
N SER A 107 -13.54 10.20 -10.64
CA SER A 107 -14.53 10.48 -9.60
C SER A 107 -13.98 11.43 -8.55
N ILE A 108 -12.74 11.21 -8.08
CA ILE A 108 -12.15 12.06 -7.05
C ILE A 108 -11.82 13.46 -7.58
N GLN A 109 -11.39 13.56 -8.84
CA GLN A 109 -11.16 14.84 -9.52
C GLN A 109 -12.44 15.68 -9.62
N GLU A 110 -13.60 15.04 -9.83
CA GLU A 110 -14.89 15.72 -9.88
C GLU A 110 -15.39 16.10 -8.47
N ILE A 111 -15.15 15.25 -7.47
CA ILE A 111 -15.74 15.40 -6.13
C ILE A 111 -14.96 16.38 -5.26
N ALA A 112 -13.62 16.32 -5.26
CA ALA A 112 -12.79 17.04 -4.32
C ALA A 112 -12.99 18.56 -4.31
N PRO A 113 -13.22 19.26 -5.44
CA PRO A 113 -13.48 20.69 -5.45
C PRO A 113 -14.76 21.12 -4.70
N ASP A 114 -15.74 20.22 -4.58
CA ASP A 114 -17.00 20.48 -3.86
C ASP A 114 -16.82 20.44 -2.32
N PHE A 115 -15.71 19.86 -1.82
CA PHE A 115 -15.43 19.62 -0.41
C PHE A 115 -14.04 20.13 0.00
N PRO A 116 -13.79 21.45 -0.02
CA PRO A 116 -12.46 22.01 0.22
C PRO A 116 -11.92 21.79 1.65
N GLU A 117 -12.78 21.45 2.60
CA GLU A 117 -12.42 21.17 4.01
C GLU A 117 -12.16 19.67 4.26
N THR A 118 -12.30 18.81 3.24
CA THR A 118 -12.02 17.38 3.31
C THR A 118 -10.75 17.07 2.50
N SER A 119 -9.82 16.34 3.09
CA SER A 119 -8.68 15.79 2.37
C SER A 119 -9.09 14.51 1.64
N PHE A 120 -8.65 14.38 0.40
CA PHE A 120 -8.81 13.16 -0.37
C PHE A 120 -7.45 12.51 -0.61
N ALA A 121 -7.40 11.19 -0.67
CA ALA A 121 -6.21 10.46 -1.09
C ALA A 121 -6.57 9.48 -2.22
N TRP A 122 -5.84 9.55 -3.33
CA TRP A 122 -6.08 8.67 -4.46
C TRP A 122 -4.89 7.73 -4.72
N GLY A 123 -5.13 6.44 -4.71
CA GLY A 123 -4.18 5.38 -5.06
C GLY A 123 -4.71 4.55 -6.24
N THR A 124 -3.87 4.06 -7.17
CA THR A 124 -2.39 4.14 -7.07
C THR A 124 -1.87 5.04 -8.18
N THR A 125 -1.31 6.15 -7.81
CA THR A 125 -0.81 7.17 -8.75
C THR A 125 0.03 8.21 -8.00
N VAL A 126 0.76 9.04 -8.73
CA VAL A 126 1.43 10.25 -8.22
C VAL A 126 0.74 11.54 -8.68
N ASP A 127 -0.38 11.46 -9.40
CA ASP A 127 -1.10 12.62 -9.95
C ASP A 127 -2.15 13.12 -8.95
N THR A 128 -1.99 14.38 -8.52
CA THR A 128 -2.96 15.10 -7.66
C THR A 128 -3.96 15.93 -8.47
N PHE A 129 -3.91 15.88 -9.81
CA PHE A 129 -4.65 16.75 -10.72
C PHE A 129 -4.41 18.26 -10.50
N GLY A 130 -3.42 18.61 -9.66
CA GLY A 130 -3.18 19.99 -9.22
C GLY A 130 -4.22 20.53 -8.21
N GLU A 131 -5.06 19.64 -7.67
CA GLU A 131 -6.06 20.01 -6.66
C GLU A 131 -5.43 20.15 -5.27
N PRO A 132 -5.78 21.22 -4.52
CA PRO A 132 -5.12 21.54 -3.25
C PRO A 132 -5.50 20.58 -2.10
N ASN A 133 -6.57 19.80 -2.23
CA ASN A 133 -7.07 18.86 -1.23
C ASN A 133 -7.05 17.39 -1.71
N ILE A 134 -6.25 17.08 -2.73
CA ILE A 134 -5.99 15.72 -3.15
C ILE A 134 -4.54 15.37 -2.85
N PHE A 135 -4.32 14.33 -2.06
CA PHE A 135 -3.08 13.59 -1.98
C PHE A 135 -3.10 12.44 -3.01
N ALA A 136 -1.94 12.09 -3.54
CA ALA A 136 -1.78 10.91 -4.36
C ALA A 136 -0.78 9.94 -3.71
N TYR A 137 -0.96 8.63 -3.91
CA TYR A 137 0.00 7.66 -3.43
C TYR A 137 0.07 6.43 -4.34
N GLU A 138 1.27 5.86 -4.45
CA GLU A 138 1.49 4.60 -5.14
C GLU A 138 2.55 3.77 -4.42
N ALA A 139 2.69 2.50 -4.80
CA ALA A 139 3.80 1.66 -4.41
C ALA A 139 4.82 1.57 -5.54
N ALA A 140 6.12 1.62 -5.19
CA ALA A 140 7.21 1.34 -6.12
C ALA A 140 7.31 -0.17 -6.41
N SER A 141 6.18 -0.77 -6.83
CA SER A 141 5.98 -2.22 -6.95
C SER A 141 6.99 -2.93 -7.83
N GLN A 142 7.69 -2.19 -8.69
CA GLN A 142 8.81 -2.72 -9.46
C GLN A 142 9.99 -3.15 -8.59
N GLU A 143 10.13 -2.60 -7.38
CA GLU A 143 11.23 -2.93 -6.49
C GLU A 143 11.05 -4.33 -5.92
N GLY A 144 9.93 -4.63 -5.26
CA GLY A 144 9.63 -5.97 -4.78
C GLY A 144 9.39 -6.95 -5.91
N GLY A 145 8.81 -6.49 -7.02
CA GLY A 145 8.72 -7.28 -8.24
C GLY A 145 10.11 -7.76 -8.70
N TYR A 146 11.09 -6.88 -8.72
CA TYR A 146 12.47 -7.22 -9.10
C TYR A 146 13.09 -8.25 -8.15
N VAL A 147 12.93 -8.07 -6.83
CA VAL A 147 13.43 -9.02 -5.82
C VAL A 147 12.80 -10.40 -6.02
N ASN A 148 11.47 -10.46 -6.16
CA ASN A 148 10.75 -11.70 -6.45
C ASN A 148 11.22 -12.35 -7.76
N GLY A 149 11.53 -11.54 -8.78
CA GLY A 149 12.06 -12.01 -10.06
C GLY A 149 13.45 -12.63 -9.93
N VAL A 150 14.36 -12.02 -9.17
CA VAL A 150 15.69 -12.55 -8.85
C VAL A 150 15.60 -13.91 -8.16
N LEU A 151 14.72 -14.01 -7.14
CA LEU A 151 14.47 -15.24 -6.40
C LEU A 151 13.85 -16.31 -7.30
N ALA A 152 12.87 -15.95 -8.13
CA ALA A 152 12.22 -16.84 -9.08
C ALA A 152 13.23 -17.47 -10.06
N ALA A 153 14.12 -16.65 -10.63
CA ALA A 153 15.17 -17.15 -11.52
C ALA A 153 16.20 -18.05 -10.82
N THR A 154 16.45 -17.81 -9.52
CA THR A 154 17.36 -18.61 -8.71
C THR A 154 16.78 -19.99 -8.39
N LEU A 155 15.47 -20.08 -8.19
CA LEU A 155 14.78 -21.31 -7.77
C LEU A 155 14.22 -22.15 -8.94
N SER A 156 13.92 -21.51 -10.07
CA SER A 156 13.38 -22.20 -11.24
C SER A 156 14.41 -23.16 -11.86
N THR A 157 13.94 -24.35 -12.20
CA THR A 157 14.73 -25.38 -12.89
C THR A 157 14.40 -25.46 -14.37
N SER A 158 13.17 -25.07 -14.75
CA SER A 158 12.72 -25.11 -16.15
C SER A 158 13.20 -23.91 -16.97
N LYS A 159 13.57 -22.81 -16.31
CA LYS A 159 13.83 -21.49 -16.90
C LYS A 159 12.62 -20.90 -17.62
N ILE A 160 11.44 -21.31 -17.24
CA ILE A 160 10.16 -20.77 -17.72
C ILE A 160 9.37 -20.29 -16.51
N VAL A 161 9.04 -19.01 -16.48
CA VAL A 161 8.24 -18.40 -15.42
C VAL A 161 6.99 -17.77 -16.01
N GLY A 162 5.87 -17.88 -15.30
CA GLY A 162 4.58 -17.30 -15.68
C GLY A 162 4.22 -16.10 -14.81
N VAL A 163 3.73 -15.03 -15.43
CA VAL A 163 3.29 -13.81 -14.76
C VAL A 163 1.85 -13.50 -15.16
N ILE A 164 0.98 -13.30 -14.16
CA ILE A 164 -0.46 -13.09 -14.34
C ILE A 164 -0.81 -11.69 -13.85
N GLY A 165 -1.01 -10.75 -14.77
CA GLY A 165 -1.41 -9.38 -14.49
C GLY A 165 -2.91 -9.17 -14.70
N PRO A 166 -3.52 -8.14 -14.05
CA PRO A 166 -4.91 -7.76 -14.31
C PRO A 166 -5.04 -6.95 -15.60
N ILE A 167 -4.52 -5.75 -15.59
CA ILE A 167 -4.43 -4.81 -16.72
C ILE A 167 -3.09 -4.06 -16.65
N GLU A 168 -2.68 -3.44 -17.75
CA GLU A 168 -1.39 -2.74 -17.84
C GLU A 168 -1.48 -1.31 -17.29
N THR A 169 -1.66 -1.17 -15.97
CA THR A 169 -1.76 0.15 -15.33
C THR A 169 -1.25 0.13 -13.88
N GLY A 170 -0.84 1.31 -13.38
CA GLY A 170 -0.45 1.58 -12.01
C GLY A 170 0.60 0.60 -11.47
N ASP A 171 0.53 0.34 -10.18
CA ASP A 171 1.39 -0.58 -9.45
C ASP A 171 1.37 -2.01 -10.00
N ALA A 172 0.24 -2.46 -10.54
CA ALA A 172 0.13 -3.77 -11.16
C ALA A 172 1.10 -3.94 -12.36
N LYS A 173 1.20 -2.92 -13.22
CA LYS A 173 2.16 -2.94 -14.32
C LYS A 173 3.59 -2.83 -13.81
N LEU A 174 3.83 -1.96 -12.82
CA LEU A 174 5.16 -1.80 -12.22
C LEU A 174 5.67 -3.13 -11.64
N TYR A 175 4.82 -3.88 -10.92
CA TYR A 175 5.18 -5.20 -10.40
C TYR A 175 5.57 -6.18 -11.52
N VAL A 176 4.72 -6.32 -12.54
CA VAL A 176 4.96 -7.25 -13.67
C VAL A 176 6.27 -6.92 -14.37
N ASP A 177 6.51 -5.65 -14.66
CA ASP A 177 7.73 -5.20 -15.33
C ASP A 177 8.97 -5.38 -14.45
N GLY A 178 8.86 -5.08 -13.14
CA GLY A 178 9.92 -5.31 -12.16
C GLY A 178 10.28 -6.79 -12.03
N PHE A 179 9.29 -7.67 -11.89
CA PHE A 179 9.52 -9.11 -11.84
C PHE A 179 10.24 -9.63 -13.09
N LYS A 180 9.78 -9.23 -14.27
CA LYS A 180 10.42 -9.57 -15.53
C LYS A 180 11.86 -9.06 -15.59
N ALA A 181 12.11 -7.82 -15.15
CA ALA A 181 13.44 -7.23 -15.10
C ALA A 181 14.37 -8.02 -14.17
N GLY A 182 13.91 -8.41 -12.96
CA GLY A 182 14.67 -9.21 -12.00
C GLY A 182 15.04 -10.59 -12.53
N VAL A 183 14.09 -11.29 -13.17
CA VAL A 183 14.35 -12.59 -13.82
C VAL A 183 15.43 -12.45 -14.88
N LEU A 184 15.30 -11.51 -15.81
CA LEU A 184 16.20 -11.36 -16.94
C LEU A 184 17.57 -10.77 -16.53
N ALA A 185 17.64 -10.00 -15.47
CA ALA A 185 18.92 -9.54 -14.91
C ALA A 185 19.70 -10.70 -14.27
N THR A 186 19.01 -11.68 -13.69
CA THR A 186 19.63 -12.88 -13.10
C THR A 186 20.10 -13.85 -14.19
N ASP A 187 19.26 -14.16 -15.15
CA ASP A 187 19.63 -15.00 -16.29
C ASP A 187 18.80 -14.62 -17.53
N PRO A 188 19.44 -14.01 -18.56
CA PRO A 188 18.74 -13.55 -19.77
C PRO A 188 18.26 -14.69 -20.68
N THR A 189 18.54 -15.95 -20.33
CA THR A 189 18.07 -17.12 -21.10
C THR A 189 16.68 -17.59 -20.68
N PHE A 190 16.10 -17.00 -19.63
CA PHE A 190 14.74 -17.32 -19.17
C PHE A 190 13.67 -16.92 -20.18
N THR A 191 12.62 -17.72 -20.23
CA THR A 191 11.35 -17.35 -20.84
C THR A 191 10.42 -16.79 -19.76
N VAL A 192 10.12 -15.50 -19.83
CA VAL A 192 9.13 -14.84 -18.96
C VAL A 192 7.84 -14.69 -19.75
N SER A 193 6.84 -15.52 -19.44
CA SER A 193 5.54 -15.51 -20.10
C SER A 193 4.57 -14.63 -19.32
N VAL A 194 4.21 -13.47 -19.87
CA VAL A 194 3.28 -12.52 -19.24
C VAL A 194 1.90 -12.64 -19.90
N ALA A 195 0.86 -12.73 -19.10
CA ALA A 195 -0.53 -12.67 -19.56
C ALA A 195 -1.36 -11.72 -18.70
N TYR A 196 -2.08 -10.81 -19.35
CA TYR A 196 -3.03 -9.91 -18.72
C TYR A 196 -4.44 -10.44 -18.91
N THR A 197 -5.17 -10.60 -17.80
CA THR A 197 -6.53 -11.17 -17.80
C THR A 197 -7.59 -10.17 -18.25
N GLY A 198 -7.30 -8.87 -18.15
CA GLY A 198 -8.29 -7.80 -18.39
C GLY A 198 -9.22 -7.55 -17.19
N SER A 199 -8.98 -8.22 -16.05
CA SER A 199 -9.82 -8.11 -14.84
C SER A 199 -8.99 -8.11 -13.58
N PHE A 200 -9.36 -7.29 -12.60
CA PHE A 200 -8.75 -7.33 -11.25
C PHE A 200 -9.33 -8.44 -10.37
N SER A 201 -10.53 -8.96 -10.67
CA SER A 201 -11.29 -9.81 -9.76
C SER A 201 -11.67 -11.19 -10.30
N ASP A 202 -11.44 -11.49 -11.59
CA ASP A 202 -11.81 -12.77 -12.20
C ASP A 202 -10.84 -13.89 -11.81
N THR A 203 -11.14 -14.56 -10.69
CA THR A 203 -10.34 -15.67 -10.16
C THR A 203 -10.36 -16.90 -11.07
N ALA A 204 -11.44 -17.12 -11.82
CA ALA A 204 -11.55 -18.24 -12.75
C ALA A 204 -10.58 -18.05 -13.92
N LEU A 205 -10.56 -16.85 -14.50
CA LEU A 205 -9.66 -16.51 -15.60
C LEU A 205 -8.19 -16.52 -15.16
N ALA A 206 -7.89 -16.08 -13.92
CA ALA A 206 -6.55 -16.19 -13.36
C ALA A 206 -6.10 -17.66 -13.20
N SER A 207 -7.03 -18.54 -12.75
CA SER A 207 -6.81 -19.99 -12.67
C SER A 207 -6.54 -20.64 -14.04
N GLU A 208 -7.30 -20.27 -15.08
CA GLU A 208 -7.10 -20.74 -16.45
C GLU A 208 -5.75 -20.26 -17.02
N THR A 209 -5.38 -19.01 -16.73
CA THR A 209 -4.10 -18.42 -17.14
C THR A 209 -2.93 -19.15 -16.47
N ALA A 210 -3.03 -19.42 -15.16
CA ALA A 210 -2.04 -20.22 -14.44
C ALA A 210 -1.88 -21.63 -15.04
N THR A 211 -3.00 -22.29 -15.35
CA THR A 211 -3.01 -23.62 -16.01
C THR A 211 -2.29 -23.56 -17.35
N THR A 212 -2.47 -22.49 -18.12
CA THR A 212 -1.81 -22.29 -19.42
C THR A 212 -0.30 -22.14 -19.27
N HIS A 213 0.16 -21.34 -18.29
CA HIS A 213 1.59 -21.17 -18.00
C HIS A 213 2.23 -22.48 -17.53
N ILE A 214 1.56 -23.24 -16.65
CA ILE A 214 2.04 -24.55 -16.18
C ILE A 214 2.14 -25.53 -17.35
N ALA A 215 1.13 -25.58 -18.20
CA ALA A 215 1.14 -26.44 -19.39
C ALA A 215 2.26 -26.07 -20.38
N ALA A 216 2.69 -24.82 -20.42
CA ALA A 216 3.84 -24.34 -21.19
C ALA A 216 5.19 -24.65 -20.52
N GLY A 217 5.20 -25.27 -19.32
CA GLY A 217 6.39 -25.71 -18.60
C GLY A 217 6.89 -24.74 -17.53
N ALA A 218 6.09 -23.73 -17.14
CA ALA A 218 6.46 -22.85 -16.04
C ALA A 218 6.47 -23.64 -14.72
N ASP A 219 7.57 -23.54 -13.96
CA ASP A 219 7.74 -24.12 -12.63
C ASP A 219 7.75 -23.06 -11.53
N VAL A 220 7.62 -21.77 -11.91
CA VAL A 220 7.41 -20.64 -11.02
C VAL A 220 6.33 -19.74 -11.61
N LEU A 221 5.40 -19.31 -10.77
CA LEU A 221 4.35 -18.36 -11.10
C LEU A 221 4.37 -17.15 -10.14
N THR A 222 3.89 -16.03 -10.63
CA THR A 222 3.54 -14.86 -9.85
C THR A 222 2.36 -14.15 -10.50
N GLY A 223 1.79 -13.21 -9.77
CA GLY A 223 0.73 -12.35 -10.28
C GLY A 223 0.37 -11.27 -9.29
N THR A 224 -0.51 -10.38 -9.69
CA THR A 224 -0.95 -9.26 -8.84
C THR A 224 -2.45 -9.03 -8.97
N ALA A 225 -3.04 -8.30 -8.03
CA ALA A 225 -4.45 -8.06 -7.81
C ALA A 225 -5.22 -9.24 -7.17
N GLN A 226 -6.47 -8.99 -6.80
CA GLN A 226 -7.35 -9.88 -6.04
C GLN A 226 -7.64 -11.21 -6.73
N MET A 227 -7.57 -11.24 -8.06
CA MET A 227 -7.83 -12.44 -8.86
C MET A 227 -6.83 -13.58 -8.62
N VAL A 228 -5.63 -13.28 -8.09
CA VAL A 228 -4.52 -14.26 -8.00
C VAL A 228 -4.80 -15.46 -7.10
N VAL A 229 -5.80 -15.36 -6.22
CA VAL A 229 -6.26 -16.50 -5.39
C VAL A 229 -6.56 -17.74 -6.25
N GLY A 230 -7.17 -17.55 -7.44
CA GLY A 230 -7.41 -18.65 -8.39
C GLY A 230 -6.13 -19.23 -8.97
N ALA A 231 -5.14 -18.40 -9.25
CA ALA A 231 -3.84 -18.82 -9.78
C ALA A 231 -2.99 -19.55 -8.72
N ILE A 232 -3.01 -19.07 -7.47
CA ILE A 232 -2.30 -19.68 -6.33
C ILE A 232 -2.81 -21.10 -6.09
N GLY A 233 -4.13 -21.31 -6.11
CA GLY A 233 -4.70 -22.65 -6.00
C GLY A 233 -4.20 -23.60 -7.10
N LYS A 234 -4.00 -23.12 -8.33
CA LYS A 234 -3.41 -23.93 -9.41
C LYS A 234 -1.92 -24.19 -9.22
N ALA A 235 -1.18 -23.23 -8.70
CA ALA A 235 0.21 -23.42 -8.33
C ALA A 235 0.35 -24.52 -7.27
N GLU A 236 -0.46 -24.50 -6.22
CA GLU A 236 -0.50 -25.50 -5.17
C GLU A 236 -0.84 -26.89 -5.70
N GLU A 237 -1.94 -27.02 -6.48
CA GLU A 237 -2.36 -28.28 -7.09
C GLU A 237 -1.28 -28.97 -7.92
N ASN A 238 -0.35 -28.19 -8.51
CA ASN A 238 0.68 -28.69 -9.40
C ASN A 238 2.10 -28.66 -8.80
N GLY A 239 2.24 -28.21 -7.55
CA GLY A 239 3.53 -28.06 -6.89
C GLY A 239 4.47 -27.05 -7.56
N VAL A 240 3.90 -26.02 -8.18
CA VAL A 240 4.59 -24.91 -8.83
C VAL A 240 4.81 -23.79 -7.83
N LEU A 241 6.00 -23.19 -7.78
CA LEU A 241 6.32 -22.13 -6.84
C LEU A 241 5.51 -20.86 -7.13
N TRP A 242 5.14 -20.16 -6.07
CA TRP A 242 4.42 -18.89 -6.14
C TRP A 242 5.17 -17.78 -5.41
N PHE A 243 5.23 -16.62 -6.04
CA PHE A 243 5.64 -15.35 -5.41
C PHE A 243 4.44 -14.44 -5.27
N GLY A 244 4.13 -14.07 -4.02
CA GLY A 244 2.96 -13.29 -3.66
C GLY A 244 3.16 -11.78 -3.80
N THR A 245 2.03 -11.04 -3.77
CA THR A 245 2.01 -9.57 -3.89
C THR A 245 0.96 -8.93 -2.99
N GLN A 246 1.21 -7.67 -2.64
CA GLN A 246 0.30 -6.75 -1.95
C GLN A 246 0.05 -7.10 -0.48
N SER A 247 -0.22 -8.36 -0.16
CA SER A 247 -0.36 -8.91 1.19
C SER A 247 0.42 -10.21 1.30
N ASN A 248 0.66 -10.69 2.53
CA ASN A 248 1.27 -12.00 2.74
C ASN A 248 0.31 -13.11 2.31
N GLN A 249 0.67 -13.83 1.26
CA GLN A 249 -0.16 -14.88 0.66
C GLN A 249 0.19 -16.30 1.15
N THR A 250 1.08 -16.43 2.14
CA THR A 250 1.53 -17.72 2.68
C THR A 250 0.36 -18.63 3.08
N SER A 251 -0.70 -18.06 3.69
CA SER A 251 -1.85 -18.84 4.17
C SER A 251 -2.68 -19.48 3.05
N LEU A 252 -2.58 -18.98 1.81
CA LEU A 252 -3.31 -19.56 0.67
C LEU A 252 -2.71 -20.88 0.18
N ALA A 253 -1.37 -21.00 0.22
CA ALA A 253 -0.67 -22.19 -0.24
C ALA A 253 0.72 -22.30 0.44
N PRO A 254 0.79 -22.69 1.73
CA PRO A 254 2.02 -22.64 2.53
C PRO A 254 3.18 -23.45 1.96
N THR A 255 2.88 -24.46 1.14
CA THR A 255 3.90 -25.37 0.57
C THR A 255 4.57 -24.85 -0.70
N VAL A 256 3.99 -23.86 -1.37
CA VAL A 256 4.47 -23.34 -2.67
C VAL A 256 4.70 -21.82 -2.68
N VAL A 257 4.06 -21.07 -1.79
CA VAL A 257 4.37 -19.63 -1.64
C VAL A 257 5.76 -19.50 -1.03
N VAL A 258 6.67 -18.82 -1.74
CA VAL A 258 8.07 -18.66 -1.33
C VAL A 258 8.28 -17.38 -0.53
N ALA A 259 7.80 -16.28 -1.07
CA ALA A 259 7.84 -14.95 -0.48
C ALA A 259 6.68 -14.12 -1.02
N SER A 260 6.35 -13.04 -0.32
CA SER A 260 5.37 -12.06 -0.76
C SER A 260 5.95 -10.64 -0.67
N GLN A 261 5.78 -9.85 -1.73
CA GLN A 261 5.87 -8.41 -1.64
C GLN A 261 4.65 -7.90 -0.88
N VAL A 262 4.85 -7.17 0.20
CA VAL A 262 3.77 -6.68 1.06
C VAL A 262 3.81 -5.16 1.12
N TYR A 263 2.63 -4.52 1.03
CA TYR A 263 2.51 -3.07 1.19
C TYR A 263 2.23 -2.72 2.65
N HIS A 264 2.99 -1.78 3.15
CA HIS A 264 2.86 -1.14 4.44
C HIS A 264 2.35 0.30 4.22
N TRP A 265 1.07 0.41 3.86
CA TRP A 265 0.45 1.69 3.56
C TRP A 265 0.45 2.67 4.73
N GLU A 266 0.58 2.19 5.97
CA GLU A 266 0.71 3.04 7.15
C GLU A 266 1.84 4.06 7.02
N VAL A 267 2.92 3.75 6.32
CA VAL A 267 4.06 4.67 6.12
C VAL A 267 3.59 5.95 5.42
N VAL A 268 2.92 5.84 4.29
CA VAL A 268 2.43 7.00 3.53
C VAL A 268 1.18 7.62 4.15
N LEU A 269 0.33 6.82 4.82
CA LEU A 269 -0.86 7.31 5.51
C LEU A 269 -0.48 8.20 6.69
N THR A 270 0.51 7.82 7.50
CA THR A 270 0.98 8.63 8.63
C THR A 270 1.49 9.99 8.16
N GLU A 271 2.27 10.04 7.07
CA GLU A 271 2.73 11.32 6.50
C GLU A 271 1.57 12.21 6.05
N MET A 272 0.55 11.64 5.39
CA MET A 272 -0.65 12.40 4.98
C MET A 272 -1.42 12.94 6.18
N ILE A 273 -1.64 12.10 7.21
CA ILE A 273 -2.36 12.47 8.43
C ILE A 273 -1.65 13.59 9.17
N ASP A 274 -0.32 13.50 9.32
CA ASP A 274 0.49 14.56 9.94
C ASP A 274 0.35 15.90 9.20
N LEU A 275 0.33 15.87 7.86
CA LEU A 275 0.13 17.05 7.02
C LEU A 275 -1.28 17.63 7.21
N ILE A 276 -2.31 16.79 7.26
CA ILE A 276 -3.70 17.23 7.48
C ILE A 276 -3.82 17.89 8.86
N GLN A 277 -3.26 17.28 9.90
CA GLN A 277 -3.24 17.84 11.26
C GLN A 277 -2.45 19.15 11.33
N ALA A 278 -1.46 19.35 10.46
CA ALA A 278 -0.72 20.60 10.31
C ALA A 278 -1.42 21.64 9.41
N GLY A 279 -2.60 21.33 8.85
CA GLY A 279 -3.40 22.22 8.01
C GLY A 279 -3.07 22.16 6.51
N THR A 280 -2.34 21.13 6.05
CA THR A 280 -2.09 20.88 4.62
C THR A 280 -3.06 19.82 4.13
N MET A 281 -3.99 20.22 3.24
CA MET A 281 -5.13 19.38 2.86
C MET A 281 -4.82 18.43 1.69
N GLY A 282 -3.73 18.63 0.93
CA GLY A 282 -3.39 17.84 -0.25
C GLY A 282 -2.25 18.46 -1.08
N GLY A 283 -2.27 18.21 -2.40
CA GLY A 283 -1.31 18.78 -3.34
C GLY A 283 0.06 18.09 -3.34
N GLN A 284 0.19 16.94 -2.69
CA GLN A 284 1.43 16.17 -2.59
C GLN A 284 1.20 14.70 -2.95
N SER A 285 2.28 14.03 -3.40
CA SER A 285 2.27 12.60 -3.71
C SER A 285 3.31 11.86 -2.88
N PHE A 286 3.02 10.59 -2.58
CA PHE A 286 3.84 9.72 -1.75
C PHE A 286 4.08 8.39 -2.44
N VAL A 287 5.23 7.78 -2.18
CA VAL A 287 5.58 6.49 -2.74
C VAL A 287 5.99 5.55 -1.61
N ALA A 288 5.25 4.45 -1.46
CA ALA A 288 5.65 3.34 -0.61
C ALA A 288 6.72 2.52 -1.35
N ASN A 289 7.89 2.33 -0.77
CA ASN A 289 9.03 1.66 -1.40
C ASN A 289 9.85 0.87 -0.37
N LEU A 290 10.88 0.14 -0.85
CA LEU A 290 11.76 -0.63 0.04
C LEU A 290 12.58 0.26 0.99
N GLU A 291 12.97 1.46 0.55
CA GLU A 291 13.81 2.37 1.36
C GLU A 291 13.05 2.89 2.58
N ASN A 292 11.79 3.32 2.41
CA ASN A 292 10.99 3.84 3.53
C ASN A 292 10.22 2.77 4.30
N GLY A 293 10.30 1.50 3.89
CA GLY A 293 9.59 0.39 4.51
C GLY A 293 8.10 0.32 4.16
N GLY A 294 7.62 1.16 3.26
CA GLY A 294 6.26 1.09 2.72
C GLY A 294 6.03 -0.10 1.77
N GLU A 295 7.11 -0.73 1.35
CA GLU A 295 7.13 -2.01 0.67
C GLU A 295 8.17 -2.91 1.32
N VAL A 296 7.83 -4.19 1.55
CA VAL A 296 8.75 -5.17 2.14
C VAL A 296 8.62 -6.52 1.43
N ILE A 297 9.65 -7.37 1.58
CA ILE A 297 9.61 -8.78 1.16
C ILE A 297 9.46 -9.63 2.41
N GLU A 298 8.34 -10.33 2.53
CA GLU A 298 8.09 -11.29 3.59
C GLU A 298 8.33 -12.72 3.08
N PHE A 299 9.33 -13.38 3.64
CA PHE A 299 9.63 -14.78 3.33
C PHE A 299 8.68 -15.71 4.08
N ASN A 300 8.22 -16.76 3.40
CA ASN A 300 7.41 -17.79 4.02
C ASN A 300 8.28 -18.69 4.93
N ALA A 301 8.05 -18.64 6.23
CA ALA A 301 8.80 -19.45 7.21
C ALA A 301 8.52 -20.95 7.11
N ASP A 302 7.39 -21.35 6.51
CA ASP A 302 7.00 -22.75 6.31
C ASP A 302 7.60 -23.37 5.03
N TYR A 303 8.09 -22.50 4.11
CA TYR A 303 8.81 -22.94 2.91
C TYR A 303 10.30 -23.06 3.21
N ALA A 304 10.88 -24.23 2.92
CA ALA A 304 12.30 -24.49 3.18
C ALA A 304 13.20 -23.78 2.13
N LEU A 305 13.20 -22.43 2.16
CA LEU A 305 14.02 -21.62 1.25
C LEU A 305 15.51 -21.89 1.50
N PRO A 306 16.33 -22.20 0.47
CA PRO A 306 17.77 -22.31 0.62
C PRO A 306 18.37 -21.02 1.18
N ALA A 307 19.28 -21.15 2.17
CA ALA A 307 19.86 -19.99 2.86
C ALA A 307 20.57 -19.02 1.90
N GLU A 308 21.18 -19.54 0.83
CA GLU A 308 21.81 -18.73 -0.21
C GLU A 308 20.78 -17.95 -1.05
N ALA A 309 19.58 -18.50 -1.28
CA ALA A 309 18.52 -17.78 -1.98
C ALA A 309 17.94 -16.66 -1.12
N GLN A 310 17.73 -16.93 0.19
CA GLN A 310 17.29 -15.88 1.11
C GLN A 310 18.33 -14.77 1.20
N ALA A 311 19.61 -15.09 1.40
CA ALA A 311 20.68 -14.11 1.45
C ALA A 311 20.80 -13.27 0.16
N LEU A 312 20.51 -13.89 -1.01
CA LEU A 312 20.46 -13.16 -2.28
C LEU A 312 19.26 -12.20 -2.32
N GLY A 313 18.09 -12.62 -1.84
CA GLY A 313 16.92 -11.74 -1.71
C GLY A 313 17.21 -10.54 -0.84
N ASP A 314 17.74 -10.76 0.37
CA ASP A 314 18.12 -9.70 1.31
C ASP A 314 19.18 -8.76 0.70
N ALA A 315 20.18 -9.28 0.01
CA ALA A 315 21.20 -8.48 -0.68
C ALA A 315 20.62 -7.66 -1.84
N THR A 316 19.61 -8.21 -2.54
CA THR A 316 18.93 -7.50 -3.63
C THR A 316 18.10 -6.34 -3.09
N VAL A 317 17.34 -6.55 -2.00
CA VAL A 317 16.62 -5.48 -1.28
C VAL A 317 17.60 -4.37 -0.89
N GLN A 318 18.71 -4.75 -0.23
CA GLN A 318 19.71 -3.75 0.22
C GLN A 318 20.36 -3.03 -0.96
N GLY A 319 20.63 -3.72 -2.08
CA GLY A 319 21.21 -3.12 -3.28
C GLY A 319 20.26 -2.14 -3.99
N ILE A 320 18.95 -2.33 -3.89
CA ILE A 320 17.95 -1.37 -4.38
C ILE A 320 17.95 -0.14 -3.46
N ILE A 321 17.90 -0.35 -2.15
CA ILE A 321 17.88 0.73 -1.14
C ILE A 321 19.12 1.63 -1.24
N ASP A 322 20.31 1.06 -1.38
CA ASP A 322 21.57 1.82 -1.46
C ASP A 322 21.93 2.32 -2.88
N GLY A 323 21.08 2.00 -3.88
CA GLY A 323 21.23 2.42 -5.27
C GLY A 323 22.32 1.68 -6.05
N SER A 324 22.92 0.61 -5.50
CA SER A 324 23.89 -0.25 -6.23
C SER A 324 23.19 -1.12 -7.29
N ILE A 325 21.89 -1.37 -7.11
CA ILE A 325 21.02 -1.98 -8.12
C ILE A 325 20.07 -0.91 -8.64
N THR A 326 20.15 -0.64 -9.94
CA THR A 326 19.21 0.23 -10.64
C THR A 326 18.28 -0.60 -11.50
N ILE A 327 16.97 -0.54 -11.22
CA ILE A 327 15.96 -1.28 -11.97
C ILE A 327 15.68 -0.56 -13.29
N THR A 328 15.90 -1.25 -14.39
CA THR A 328 15.51 -0.76 -15.73
C THR A 328 14.30 -1.55 -16.19
N LEU A 329 13.16 -0.89 -16.29
CA LEU A 329 11.92 -1.50 -16.74
C LEU A 329 11.94 -1.69 -18.27
N PRO A 330 11.31 -2.79 -18.78
CA PRO A 330 11.30 -3.12 -20.21
C PRO A 330 10.40 -2.21 -21.05
#